data_e431dd3db75f016ea61e05c98eaf5931
#
_entry.id   e431dd3db75f016ea61e05c98eaf5931
#
_cell.length_a   1.000
_cell.length_b   1.000
_cell.length_c   1.000
_cell.angle_alpha   90.00
_cell.angle_beta   90.00
_cell.angle_gamma   90.00
#
_symmetry.space_group_name_H-M   'P 1'
#
loop_
_entity.id
_entity.type
_entity.pdbx_description
1 polymer ?
#
loop_
_entity_poly.entity_id
_entity_poly.type
_entity_poly.pdbx_seq_one_letter_code
_entity_poly.pdbx_strand_id
1 'polypeptide(L)'
;MPDWTGEQLEAISAYGSPVIVSAAAGSGKTAVLVERTIRLLSDEKLNIPADSLLAVTFTNDAAAQMREKLSAAFEKAAEEAPDNRWIQRQQSLLRLADICTINSFCFDMVRNNLSSTDFQSGIRIMDDTEAGMITDRAMETVMENAFAQRPQETEELVSLFCRENDSSLRKMVLKLYKFLRSLPFKKLWTDKVISSLEDGSQLNRIFEDLSRRAAQECRALANIANRLEGLANGLEYHYAA
;
A
#
# COMPACT_ATOMS: atom_id res chain seq x y z
N MET A 1 -28.88 -22.55 -2.32
CA MET A 1 -27.46 -22.35 -1.94
C MET A 1 -26.70 -22.06 -3.23
N PRO A 2 -25.69 -21.16 -3.23
CA PRO A 2 -24.84 -21.01 -4.40
C PRO A 2 -24.13 -22.34 -4.71
N ASP A 3 -24.03 -22.70 -6.01
CA ASP A 3 -23.23 -23.85 -6.43
C ASP A 3 -21.75 -23.49 -6.31
N TRP A 4 -21.09 -23.98 -5.28
CA TRP A 4 -19.66 -23.79 -5.05
C TRP A 4 -18.84 -24.78 -5.89
N THR A 5 -17.76 -24.32 -6.52
CA THR A 5 -16.80 -25.22 -7.15
C THR A 5 -16.03 -26.04 -6.11
N GLY A 6 -15.37 -27.14 -6.55
CA GLY A 6 -14.56 -27.95 -5.63
C GLY A 6 -13.49 -27.16 -4.88
N GLU A 7 -12.75 -26.29 -5.58
CA GLU A 7 -11.72 -25.41 -4.99
C GLU A 7 -12.31 -24.40 -4.00
N GLN A 8 -13.49 -23.85 -4.32
CA GLN A 8 -14.19 -22.94 -3.40
C GLN A 8 -14.65 -23.68 -2.14
N LEU A 9 -15.18 -24.91 -2.26
CA LEU A 9 -15.57 -25.74 -1.12
C LEU A 9 -14.37 -26.10 -0.24
N GLU A 10 -13.23 -26.41 -0.83
CA GLU A 10 -11.99 -26.66 -0.12
C GLU A 10 -11.57 -25.43 0.70
N ALA A 11 -11.56 -24.23 0.07
CA ALA A 11 -11.25 -22.99 0.75
C ALA A 11 -12.25 -22.65 1.88
N ILE A 12 -13.54 -22.96 1.70
CA ILE A 12 -14.59 -22.72 2.69
C ILE A 12 -14.44 -23.67 3.90
N SER A 13 -14.10 -24.93 3.68
CA SER A 13 -14.09 -25.96 4.71
C SER A 13 -12.73 -26.14 5.41
N ALA A 14 -11.64 -25.59 4.86
CA ALA A 14 -10.32 -25.71 5.46
C ALA A 14 -10.28 -25.11 6.87
N TYR A 15 -9.78 -25.87 7.86
CA TYR A 15 -9.66 -25.44 9.25
C TYR A 15 -8.34 -25.93 9.86
N GLY A 16 -7.84 -25.22 10.89
CA GLY A 16 -6.66 -25.64 11.65
C GLY A 16 -5.30 -25.26 11.03
N SER A 17 -5.29 -24.67 9.83
CA SER A 17 -4.08 -24.16 9.17
C SER A 17 -4.35 -22.84 8.43
N PRO A 18 -3.32 -21.99 8.22
CA PRO A 18 -3.45 -20.81 7.38
C PRO A 18 -3.87 -21.18 5.95
N VAL A 19 -4.80 -20.43 5.38
CA VAL A 19 -5.30 -20.62 4.01
C VAL A 19 -5.02 -19.37 3.18
N ILE A 20 -4.40 -19.57 2.02
CA ILE A 20 -4.18 -18.51 1.02
C ILE A 20 -5.02 -18.83 -0.20
N VAL A 21 -5.91 -17.91 -0.59
CA VAL A 21 -6.76 -18.03 -1.77
C VAL A 21 -6.28 -17.06 -2.85
N SER A 22 -5.78 -17.60 -3.97
CA SER A 22 -5.41 -16.83 -5.16
C SER A 22 -6.45 -17.09 -6.26
N ALA A 23 -7.07 -16.02 -6.75
CA ALA A 23 -8.09 -16.13 -7.76
C ALA A 23 -8.27 -14.81 -8.53
N ALA A 24 -8.72 -14.87 -9.79
CA ALA A 24 -8.96 -13.71 -10.65
C ALA A 24 -10.05 -12.77 -10.10
N ALA A 25 -10.13 -11.55 -10.61
CA ALA A 25 -11.23 -10.64 -10.30
C ALA A 25 -12.58 -11.29 -10.74
N GLY A 26 -13.62 -11.11 -9.91
CA GLY A 26 -14.94 -11.70 -10.21
C GLY A 26 -15.12 -13.19 -9.89
N SER A 27 -14.09 -13.89 -9.41
CA SER A 27 -14.15 -15.33 -9.07
C SER A 27 -14.92 -15.67 -7.78
N GLY A 28 -15.56 -14.69 -7.14
CA GLY A 28 -16.32 -14.95 -5.93
C GLY A 28 -15.51 -14.98 -4.62
N LYS A 29 -14.25 -14.50 -4.59
CA LYS A 29 -13.41 -14.49 -3.38
C LYS A 29 -14.11 -13.99 -2.11
N THR A 30 -14.81 -12.86 -2.22
CA THR A 30 -15.56 -12.29 -1.09
C THR A 30 -16.70 -13.18 -0.64
N ALA A 31 -17.39 -13.83 -1.58
CA ALA A 31 -18.48 -14.77 -1.25
C ALA A 31 -17.93 -16.00 -0.54
N VAL A 32 -16.81 -16.55 -1.00
CA VAL A 32 -16.11 -17.67 -0.36
C VAL A 32 -15.68 -17.29 1.07
N LEU A 33 -15.12 -16.10 1.26
CA LEU A 33 -14.68 -15.62 2.57
C LEU A 33 -15.86 -15.45 3.53
N VAL A 34 -16.96 -14.86 3.08
CA VAL A 34 -18.19 -14.70 3.87
C VAL A 34 -18.75 -16.07 4.26
N GLU A 35 -18.93 -16.99 3.30
CA GLU A 35 -19.44 -18.34 3.55
C GLU A 35 -18.53 -19.11 4.54
N ARG A 36 -17.22 -19.04 4.34
CA ARG A 36 -16.24 -19.61 5.28
C ARG A 36 -16.43 -19.07 6.71
N THR A 37 -16.52 -17.75 6.83
CA THR A 37 -16.70 -17.10 8.14
C THR A 37 -18.01 -17.55 8.81
N ILE A 38 -19.10 -17.62 8.04
CA ILE A 38 -20.39 -18.07 8.56
C ILE A 38 -20.28 -19.51 9.05
N ARG A 39 -19.70 -20.43 8.28
CA ARG A 39 -19.56 -21.83 8.69
C ARG A 39 -18.71 -21.98 9.95
N LEU A 40 -17.57 -21.27 10.01
CA LEU A 40 -16.70 -21.33 11.18
C LEU A 40 -17.37 -20.80 12.45
N LEU A 41 -18.10 -19.70 12.37
CA LEU A 41 -18.78 -19.09 13.51
C LEU A 41 -20.09 -19.81 13.88
N SER A 42 -20.74 -20.49 12.94
CA SER A 42 -21.98 -21.24 13.16
C SER A 42 -21.74 -22.62 13.77
N ASP A 43 -20.53 -23.16 13.65
CA ASP A 43 -20.20 -24.48 14.22
C ASP A 43 -19.92 -24.36 15.74
N GLU A 44 -20.90 -24.74 16.54
CA GLU A 44 -20.81 -24.73 18.00
C GLU A 44 -19.62 -25.58 18.53
N LYS A 45 -19.22 -26.63 17.81
CA LYS A 45 -18.10 -27.49 18.21
C LYS A 45 -16.76 -26.76 18.15
N LEU A 46 -16.61 -25.81 17.25
CA LEU A 46 -15.41 -24.98 17.14
C LEU A 46 -15.34 -23.94 18.26
N ASN A 47 -16.46 -23.60 18.88
CA ASN A 47 -16.58 -22.66 19.98
C ASN A 47 -15.85 -21.31 19.72
N ILE A 48 -15.94 -20.80 18.47
CA ILE A 48 -15.33 -19.53 18.06
C ILE A 48 -16.38 -18.42 18.22
N PRO A 49 -16.22 -17.48 19.15
CA PRO A 49 -17.16 -16.40 19.31
C PRO A 49 -16.97 -15.33 18.21
N ALA A 50 -18.06 -14.76 17.71
CA ALA A 50 -18.03 -13.83 16.59
C ALA A 50 -17.31 -12.51 16.91
N ASP A 51 -17.22 -12.09 18.17
CA ASP A 51 -16.45 -10.93 18.62
C ASP A 51 -14.93 -11.14 18.58
N SER A 52 -14.46 -12.38 18.39
CA SER A 52 -13.06 -12.68 18.16
C SER A 52 -12.65 -12.56 16.67
N LEU A 53 -13.63 -12.29 15.77
CA LEU A 53 -13.37 -12.14 14.35
C LEU A 53 -12.66 -10.82 14.06
N LEU A 54 -11.50 -10.91 13.42
CA LEU A 54 -10.82 -9.80 12.76
C LEU A 54 -10.86 -10.00 11.25
N ALA A 55 -11.55 -9.13 10.53
CA ALA A 55 -11.59 -9.11 9.08
C ALA A 55 -11.10 -7.76 8.54
N VAL A 56 -9.98 -7.77 7.84
CA VAL A 56 -9.31 -6.55 7.36
C VAL A 56 -9.47 -6.40 5.86
N THR A 57 -9.84 -5.20 5.42
CA THR A 57 -10.02 -4.84 4.01
C THR A 57 -9.17 -3.62 3.64
N PHE A 58 -9.07 -3.34 2.33
CA PHE A 58 -8.38 -2.14 1.84
C PHE A 58 -9.27 -0.89 1.81
N THR A 59 -10.59 -1.05 1.71
CA THR A 59 -11.53 0.08 1.60
C THR A 59 -12.64 -0.02 2.63
N ASN A 60 -13.15 1.13 3.07
CA ASN A 60 -14.29 1.19 3.98
C ASN A 60 -15.55 0.54 3.38
N ASP A 61 -15.77 0.73 2.07
CA ASP A 61 -16.91 0.12 1.37
C ASP A 61 -16.85 -1.40 1.39
N ALA A 62 -15.65 -1.99 1.19
CA ALA A 62 -15.49 -3.44 1.27
C ALA A 62 -15.73 -3.97 2.70
N ALA A 63 -15.30 -3.24 3.72
CA ALA A 63 -15.57 -3.59 5.11
C ALA A 63 -17.08 -3.51 5.43
N ALA A 64 -17.74 -2.45 4.98
CA ALA A 64 -19.18 -2.27 5.15
C ALA A 64 -19.98 -3.38 4.45
N GLN A 65 -19.67 -3.68 3.19
CA GLN A 65 -20.30 -4.78 2.45
C GLN A 65 -20.08 -6.15 3.10
N MET A 66 -18.89 -6.39 3.64
CA MET A 66 -18.61 -7.65 4.33
C MET A 66 -19.45 -7.76 5.61
N ARG A 67 -19.53 -6.69 6.39
CA ARG A 67 -20.36 -6.62 7.60
C ARG A 67 -21.83 -6.86 7.30
N GLU A 68 -22.35 -6.20 6.27
CA GLU A 68 -23.73 -6.37 5.80
C GLU A 68 -24.04 -7.82 5.43
N LYS A 69 -23.17 -8.44 4.62
CA LYS A 69 -23.35 -9.83 4.18
C LYS A 69 -23.31 -10.82 5.34
N LEU A 70 -22.41 -10.64 6.30
CA LEU A 70 -22.34 -11.48 7.48
C LEU A 70 -23.57 -11.29 8.37
N SER A 71 -23.99 -10.04 8.59
CA SER A 71 -25.22 -9.77 9.37
C SER A 71 -26.44 -10.41 8.75
N ALA A 72 -26.68 -10.20 7.46
CA ALA A 72 -27.81 -10.80 6.75
C ALA A 72 -27.79 -12.34 6.79
N ALA A 73 -26.62 -12.94 6.70
CA ALA A 73 -26.50 -14.39 6.76
C ALA A 73 -26.79 -14.96 8.15
N PHE A 74 -26.35 -14.27 9.22
CA PHE A 74 -26.69 -14.68 10.59
C PHE A 74 -28.14 -14.39 10.95
N GLU A 75 -28.74 -13.32 10.44
CA GLU A 75 -30.19 -13.07 10.56
C GLU A 75 -30.99 -14.22 9.98
N LYS A 76 -30.66 -14.61 8.74
CA LYS A 76 -31.30 -15.74 8.08
C LYS A 76 -31.10 -17.06 8.85
N ALA A 77 -29.88 -17.33 9.32
CA ALA A 77 -29.61 -18.54 10.09
C ALA A 77 -30.38 -18.57 11.44
N ALA A 78 -30.57 -17.41 12.07
CA ALA A 78 -31.35 -17.29 13.30
C ALA A 78 -32.86 -17.48 13.05
N GLU A 79 -33.38 -17.02 11.90
CA GLU A 79 -34.77 -17.26 11.47
C GLU A 79 -35.02 -18.74 11.16
N GLU A 80 -34.08 -19.42 10.51
CA GLU A 80 -34.16 -20.83 10.16
C GLU A 80 -34.03 -21.75 11.39
N ALA A 81 -33.36 -21.31 12.45
CA ALA A 81 -33.13 -22.06 13.68
C ALA A 81 -33.38 -21.19 14.92
N PRO A 82 -34.65 -20.80 15.23
CA PRO A 82 -34.97 -19.86 16.27
C PRO A 82 -34.65 -20.37 17.69
N ASP A 83 -34.57 -21.69 17.87
CA ASP A 83 -34.23 -22.31 19.17
C ASP A 83 -32.72 -22.49 19.36
N ASN A 84 -31.90 -22.19 18.33
CA ASN A 84 -30.48 -22.35 18.42
C ASN A 84 -29.82 -21.13 19.11
N ARG A 85 -29.56 -21.30 20.40
CA ARG A 85 -28.98 -20.27 21.28
C ARG A 85 -27.57 -19.87 20.82
N TRP A 86 -26.80 -20.77 20.18
CA TRP A 86 -25.46 -20.47 19.66
C TRP A 86 -25.55 -19.44 18.54
N ILE A 87 -26.41 -19.69 17.55
CA ILE A 87 -26.60 -18.78 16.40
C ILE A 87 -27.08 -17.39 16.87
N GLN A 88 -28.04 -17.33 17.78
CA GLN A 88 -28.52 -16.06 18.35
C GLN A 88 -27.41 -15.29 19.09
N ARG A 89 -26.57 -16.02 19.83
CA ARG A 89 -25.40 -15.44 20.48
C ARG A 89 -24.41 -14.89 19.46
N GLN A 90 -24.08 -15.64 18.40
CA GLN A 90 -23.17 -15.20 17.33
C GLN A 90 -23.68 -13.94 16.63
N GLN A 91 -24.97 -13.89 16.31
CA GLN A 91 -25.60 -12.70 15.73
C GLN A 91 -25.41 -11.45 16.62
N SER A 92 -25.56 -11.60 17.92
CA SER A 92 -25.37 -10.51 18.89
C SER A 92 -23.90 -10.08 18.98
N LEU A 93 -22.97 -11.04 19.01
CA LEU A 93 -21.53 -10.82 19.12
C LEU A 93 -20.92 -10.26 17.84
N LEU A 94 -21.51 -10.53 16.67
CA LEU A 94 -21.00 -10.03 15.38
C LEU A 94 -20.92 -8.50 15.31
N ARG A 95 -21.73 -7.80 16.11
CA ARG A 95 -21.67 -6.32 16.21
C ARG A 95 -20.38 -5.82 16.85
N LEU A 96 -19.71 -6.67 17.62
CA LEU A 96 -18.46 -6.38 18.31
C LEU A 96 -17.24 -6.85 17.51
N ALA A 97 -17.46 -7.56 16.40
CA ALA A 97 -16.41 -8.05 15.52
C ALA A 97 -15.65 -6.91 14.84
N ASP A 98 -14.35 -7.04 14.73
CA ASP A 98 -13.47 -6.09 14.04
C ASP A 98 -13.49 -6.36 12.52
N ILE A 99 -14.43 -5.72 11.83
CA ILE A 99 -14.53 -5.73 10.36
C ILE A 99 -14.24 -4.33 9.86
N CYS A 100 -13.00 -4.05 9.46
CA CYS A 100 -12.55 -2.68 9.21
C CYS A 100 -11.41 -2.64 8.19
N THR A 101 -10.93 -1.44 7.84
CA THR A 101 -9.70 -1.31 7.07
C THR A 101 -8.48 -1.53 7.95
N ILE A 102 -7.34 -1.91 7.33
CA ILE A 102 -6.08 -2.09 8.06
C ILE A 102 -5.67 -0.80 8.80
N ASN A 103 -5.91 0.37 8.21
CA ASN A 103 -5.62 1.65 8.84
C ASN A 103 -6.49 1.92 10.06
N SER A 104 -7.80 1.63 9.97
CA SER A 104 -8.71 1.75 11.11
C SER A 104 -8.32 0.82 12.24
N PHE A 105 -8.01 -0.45 11.92
CA PHE A 105 -7.53 -1.41 12.91
C PHE A 105 -6.26 -0.93 13.63
N CYS A 106 -5.25 -0.47 12.88
CA CYS A 106 -4.01 0.05 13.47
C CYS A 106 -4.27 1.29 14.34
N PHE A 107 -5.16 2.18 13.92
CA PHE A 107 -5.54 3.35 14.71
C PHE A 107 -6.25 2.97 16.01
N ASP A 108 -7.20 2.04 15.96
CA ASP A 108 -7.88 1.54 17.13
C ASP A 108 -6.95 0.82 18.11
N MET A 109 -5.98 0.04 17.58
CA MET A 109 -4.91 -0.56 18.39
C MET A 109 -4.10 0.49 19.16
N VAL A 110 -3.69 1.58 18.52
CA VAL A 110 -2.97 2.69 19.17
C VAL A 110 -3.89 3.37 20.20
N ARG A 111 -5.10 3.71 19.82
CA ARG A 111 -6.08 4.40 20.68
C ARG A 111 -6.42 3.61 21.95
N ASN A 112 -6.54 2.29 21.83
CA ASN A 112 -6.86 1.41 22.96
C ASN A 112 -5.64 1.11 23.85
N ASN A 113 -4.41 1.42 23.37
CA ASN A 113 -3.16 1.17 24.09
C ASN A 113 -2.33 2.44 24.31
N LEU A 114 -2.98 3.59 24.50
CA LEU A 114 -2.29 4.90 24.67
C LEU A 114 -1.27 4.89 25.80
N SER A 115 -1.53 4.16 26.89
CA SER A 115 -0.61 4.04 28.01
C SER A 115 0.75 3.40 27.66
N SER A 116 0.81 2.67 26.55
CA SER A 116 2.02 2.04 26.03
C SER A 116 2.70 2.88 24.93
N THR A 117 2.23 4.09 24.69
CA THR A 117 2.73 5.01 23.68
C THR A 117 3.04 6.37 24.29
N ASP A 118 3.82 7.19 23.59
CA ASP A 118 4.09 8.58 23.96
C ASP A 118 2.95 9.56 23.59
N PHE A 119 1.83 9.03 23.09
CA PHE A 119 0.68 9.85 22.70
C PHE A 119 -0.19 10.21 23.91
N GLN A 120 -0.69 11.44 23.89
CA GLN A 120 -1.70 11.88 24.85
C GLN A 120 -3.09 11.42 24.44
N SER A 121 -4.06 11.47 25.37
CA SER A 121 -5.47 11.18 25.07
C SER A 121 -6.03 12.16 24.02
N GLY A 122 -7.01 11.70 23.24
CA GLY A 122 -7.68 12.54 22.23
C GLY A 122 -6.94 12.61 20.88
N ILE A 123 -6.09 11.61 20.57
CA ILE A 123 -5.46 11.52 19.24
C ILE A 123 -6.52 11.41 18.14
N ARG A 124 -6.23 12.04 17.01
CA ARG A 124 -6.99 11.89 15.76
C ARG A 124 -6.05 11.81 14.56
N ILE A 125 -6.54 11.26 13.49
CA ILE A 125 -5.85 11.35 12.21
C ILE A 125 -6.08 12.74 11.66
N MET A 126 -5.00 13.47 11.35
CA MET A 126 -5.12 14.78 10.71
C MET A 126 -5.47 14.63 9.23
N ASP A 127 -6.12 15.62 8.67
CA ASP A 127 -6.41 15.67 7.25
C ASP A 127 -5.17 16.05 6.41
N ASP A 128 -5.27 15.88 5.10
CA ASP A 128 -4.15 16.12 4.18
C ASP A 128 -3.70 17.58 4.18
N THR A 129 -4.60 18.53 4.42
CA THR A 129 -4.29 19.97 4.47
C THR A 129 -3.47 20.29 5.70
N GLU A 130 -3.90 19.81 6.87
CA GLU A 130 -3.16 19.96 8.13
C GLU A 130 -1.78 19.31 8.05
N ALA A 131 -1.72 18.08 7.50
CA ALA A 131 -0.47 17.35 7.28
C ALA A 131 0.47 18.10 6.33
N GLY A 132 -0.08 18.73 5.28
CA GLY A 132 0.66 19.59 4.36
C GLY A 132 1.28 20.79 5.09
N MET A 133 0.49 21.54 5.83
CA MET A 133 0.97 22.72 6.59
C MET A 133 2.09 22.39 7.59
N ILE A 134 1.95 21.26 8.32
CA ILE A 134 2.99 20.82 9.26
C ILE A 134 4.26 20.42 8.50
N THR A 135 4.10 19.72 7.36
CA THR A 135 5.23 19.30 6.51
C THR A 135 5.98 20.50 5.96
N ASP A 136 5.28 21.53 5.48
CA ASP A 136 5.89 22.75 4.96
C ASP A 136 6.65 23.51 6.05
N ARG A 137 6.06 23.67 7.23
CA ARG A 137 6.73 24.30 8.37
C ARG A 137 7.96 23.51 8.80
N ALA A 138 7.88 22.18 8.89
CA ALA A 138 9.01 21.33 9.19
C ALA A 138 10.13 21.47 8.15
N MET A 139 9.76 21.59 6.86
CA MET A 139 10.72 21.81 5.78
C MET A 139 11.42 23.17 5.91
N GLU A 140 10.68 24.23 6.23
CA GLU A 140 11.28 25.54 6.49
C GLU A 140 12.34 25.46 7.60
N THR A 141 11.98 24.86 8.74
CA THR A 141 12.91 24.67 9.86
C THR A 141 14.15 23.85 9.47
N VAL A 142 13.98 22.79 8.67
CA VAL A 142 15.09 21.96 8.17
C VAL A 142 16.02 22.77 7.28
N MET A 143 15.47 23.58 6.36
CA MET A 143 16.27 24.40 5.47
C MET A 143 17.01 25.51 6.22
N GLU A 144 16.35 26.21 7.15
CA GLU A 144 16.97 27.22 8.01
C GLU A 144 18.14 26.64 8.81
N ASN A 145 17.93 25.47 9.42
CA ASN A 145 18.99 24.77 10.15
C ASN A 145 20.15 24.34 9.25
N ALA A 146 19.87 23.87 8.04
CA ALA A 146 20.88 23.49 7.07
C ALA A 146 21.76 24.69 6.69
N PHE A 147 21.17 25.82 6.35
CA PHE A 147 21.90 27.06 6.07
C PHE A 147 22.66 27.61 7.29
N ALA A 148 22.11 27.49 8.50
CA ALA A 148 22.76 27.95 9.70
C ALA A 148 23.99 27.11 10.11
N GLN A 149 23.89 25.77 9.96
CA GLN A 149 24.92 24.83 10.42
C GLN A 149 25.96 24.52 9.35
N ARG A 150 25.56 24.49 8.07
CA ARG A 150 26.39 24.09 6.92
C ARG A 150 26.12 24.98 5.70
N PRO A 151 26.43 26.29 5.78
CA PRO A 151 26.06 27.23 4.73
C PRO A 151 26.65 26.89 3.36
N GLN A 152 27.94 26.59 3.32
CA GLN A 152 28.63 26.29 2.05
C GLN A 152 28.08 25.04 1.36
N GLU A 153 27.96 23.93 2.10
CA GLU A 153 27.41 22.68 1.56
C GLU A 153 25.95 22.84 1.09
N THR A 154 25.17 23.63 1.82
CA THR A 154 23.76 23.89 1.48
C THR A 154 23.65 24.76 0.22
N GLU A 155 24.48 25.81 0.09
CA GLU A 155 24.55 26.65 -1.10
C GLU A 155 24.99 25.84 -2.33
N GLU A 156 25.96 24.96 -2.18
CA GLU A 156 26.40 24.05 -3.25
C GLU A 156 25.25 23.13 -3.70
N LEU A 157 24.52 22.52 -2.74
CA LEU A 157 23.36 21.69 -3.07
C LEU A 157 22.27 22.50 -3.79
N VAL A 158 21.96 23.70 -3.32
CA VAL A 158 20.99 24.58 -3.97
C VAL A 158 21.45 24.92 -5.40
N SER A 159 22.74 25.27 -5.59
CA SER A 159 23.28 25.61 -6.91
C SER A 159 23.24 24.45 -7.88
N LEU A 160 23.44 23.21 -7.42
CA LEU A 160 23.40 22.00 -8.23
C LEU A 160 21.98 21.62 -8.70
N PHE A 161 21.00 21.77 -7.81
CA PHE A 161 19.64 21.27 -8.06
C PHE A 161 18.61 22.36 -8.36
N CYS A 162 18.93 23.62 -8.16
CA CYS A 162 18.03 24.75 -8.27
C CYS A 162 18.59 25.81 -9.22
N ARG A 163 17.75 26.33 -10.14
CA ARG A 163 18.15 27.40 -11.07
C ARG A 163 17.91 28.80 -10.49
N GLU A 164 16.78 28.99 -9.81
CA GLU A 164 16.34 30.30 -9.34
C GLU A 164 15.96 30.32 -7.85
N ASN A 165 15.54 29.18 -7.28
CA ASN A 165 15.15 29.07 -5.89
C ASN A 165 15.30 27.63 -5.39
N ASP A 166 15.18 27.44 -4.06
CA ASP A 166 15.36 26.16 -3.40
C ASP A 166 14.18 25.17 -3.56
N SER A 167 13.18 25.51 -4.38
CA SER A 167 11.94 24.70 -4.50
C SER A 167 12.18 23.29 -5.04
N SER A 168 13.15 23.12 -5.94
CA SER A 168 13.51 21.81 -6.49
C SER A 168 14.17 20.92 -5.43
N LEU A 169 15.06 21.48 -4.63
CA LEU A 169 15.70 20.76 -3.51
C LEU A 169 14.67 20.35 -2.47
N ARG A 170 13.77 21.26 -2.08
CA ARG A 170 12.67 20.96 -1.15
C ARG A 170 11.81 19.79 -1.63
N LYS A 171 11.43 19.77 -2.91
CA LYS A 171 10.66 18.66 -3.53
C LYS A 171 11.43 17.34 -3.48
N MET A 172 12.75 17.36 -3.74
CA MET A 172 13.59 16.16 -3.67
C MET A 172 13.69 15.63 -2.24
N VAL A 173 13.92 16.52 -1.26
CA VAL A 173 13.97 16.16 0.17
C VAL A 173 12.64 15.54 0.61
N LEU A 174 11.50 16.13 0.25
CA LEU A 174 10.17 15.58 0.55
C LEU A 174 9.93 14.21 -0.11
N LYS A 175 10.37 14.04 -1.36
CA LYS A 175 10.27 12.75 -2.06
C LYS A 175 11.11 11.68 -1.35
N LEU A 176 12.33 12.01 -0.97
CA LEU A 176 13.22 11.12 -0.23
C LEU A 176 12.62 10.77 1.15
N TYR A 177 12.11 11.77 1.86
CA TYR A 177 11.45 11.57 3.15
C TYR A 177 10.25 10.62 3.06
N LYS A 178 9.37 10.81 2.05
CA LYS A 178 8.23 9.90 1.80
C LYS A 178 8.70 8.48 1.50
N PHE A 179 9.76 8.34 0.72
CA PHE A 179 10.37 7.04 0.44
C PHE A 179 10.94 6.40 1.71
N LEU A 180 11.72 7.12 2.49
CA LEU A 180 12.30 6.61 3.74
C LEU A 180 11.22 6.17 4.76
N ARG A 181 10.09 6.87 4.79
CA ARG A 181 8.95 6.46 5.64
C ARG A 181 8.34 5.12 5.25
N SER A 182 8.45 4.70 3.99
CA SER A 182 7.95 3.39 3.53
C SER A 182 8.89 2.23 3.88
N LEU A 183 10.11 2.51 4.34
CA LEU A 183 11.09 1.49 4.68
C LEU A 183 10.98 1.06 6.15
N PRO A 184 10.98 -0.25 6.43
CA PRO A 184 10.93 -0.75 7.81
C PRO A 184 12.22 -0.42 8.60
N PHE A 185 13.38 -0.37 7.93
CA PHE A 185 14.70 -0.13 8.53
C PHE A 185 15.39 1.08 7.87
N LYS A 186 14.77 2.25 7.97
CA LYS A 186 15.23 3.48 7.30
C LYS A 186 16.69 3.85 7.61
N LYS A 187 17.14 3.73 8.87
CA LYS A 187 18.50 4.06 9.27
C LYS A 187 19.52 3.13 8.60
N LEU A 188 19.30 1.83 8.64
CA LEU A 188 20.17 0.84 8.00
C LEU A 188 20.29 1.10 6.49
N TRP A 189 19.18 1.44 5.83
CA TRP A 189 19.19 1.78 4.41
C TRP A 189 20.00 3.06 4.15
N THR A 190 19.80 4.11 4.96
CA THR A 190 20.51 5.39 4.82
C THR A 190 22.02 5.20 4.99
N ASP A 191 22.43 4.51 6.05
CA ASP A 191 23.85 4.25 6.34
C ASP A 191 24.50 3.44 5.18
N LYS A 192 23.79 2.44 4.66
CA LYS A 192 24.27 1.64 3.53
C LYS A 192 24.40 2.46 2.25
N VAL A 193 23.46 3.36 1.97
CA VAL A 193 23.54 4.25 0.78
C VAL A 193 24.69 5.22 0.91
N ILE A 194 24.84 5.87 2.07
CA ILE A 194 25.94 6.81 2.31
C ILE A 194 27.29 6.11 2.12
N SER A 195 27.51 4.96 2.77
CA SER A 195 28.76 4.20 2.64
C SER A 195 29.04 3.81 1.17
N SER A 196 28.01 3.43 0.41
CA SER A 196 28.18 3.04 -0.99
C SER A 196 28.41 4.23 -1.95
N LEU A 197 28.05 5.44 -1.53
CA LEU A 197 28.40 6.67 -2.25
C LEU A 197 29.85 7.06 -1.93
N GLU A 198 30.29 6.92 -0.68
CA GLU A 198 31.66 7.21 -0.25
C GLU A 198 32.69 6.26 -0.89
N ASP A 199 32.37 4.97 -1.05
CA ASP A 199 33.25 3.98 -1.72
C ASP A 199 33.15 3.99 -3.25
N GLY A 200 32.26 4.81 -3.81
CA GLY A 200 32.04 4.95 -5.25
C GLY A 200 31.35 3.75 -5.92
N SER A 201 31.03 2.70 -5.20
CA SER A 201 30.46 1.47 -5.79
C SER A 201 29.09 1.68 -6.43
N GLN A 202 28.27 2.53 -5.86
CA GLN A 202 26.96 2.89 -6.42
C GLN A 202 27.08 3.85 -7.61
N LEU A 203 28.00 4.80 -7.56
CA LEU A 203 28.21 5.74 -8.66
C LEU A 203 28.60 4.99 -9.95
N ASN A 204 29.50 4.03 -9.85
CA ASN A 204 29.89 3.21 -10.99
C ASN A 204 28.68 2.43 -11.57
N ARG A 205 27.84 1.84 -10.75
CA ARG A 205 26.61 1.15 -11.21
C ARG A 205 25.63 2.09 -11.89
N ILE A 206 25.41 3.27 -11.31
CA ILE A 206 24.54 4.31 -11.91
C ILE A 206 25.09 4.75 -13.26
N PHE A 207 26.40 4.99 -13.36
CA PHE A 207 27.05 5.33 -14.61
C PHE A 207 26.93 4.24 -15.66
N GLU A 208 27.13 2.98 -15.30
CA GLU A 208 26.95 1.84 -16.19
C GLU A 208 25.50 1.72 -16.68
N ASP A 209 24.51 1.88 -15.79
CA ASP A 209 23.10 1.81 -16.15
C ASP A 209 22.68 2.98 -17.05
N LEU A 210 23.11 4.20 -16.76
CA LEU A 210 22.84 5.37 -17.58
C LEU A 210 23.49 5.22 -18.97
N SER A 211 24.76 4.78 -19.03
CA SER A 211 25.47 4.53 -20.29
C SER A 211 24.77 3.45 -21.13
N ARG A 212 24.28 2.40 -20.48
CA ARG A 212 23.53 1.32 -21.14
C ARG A 212 22.21 1.83 -21.73
N ARG A 213 21.44 2.62 -20.95
CA ARG A 213 20.19 3.23 -21.41
C ARG A 213 20.42 4.21 -22.56
N ALA A 214 21.39 5.11 -22.42
CA ALA A 214 21.74 6.05 -23.47
C ALA A 214 22.15 5.32 -24.78
N ALA A 215 22.94 4.26 -24.67
CA ALA A 215 23.31 3.45 -25.83
C ALA A 215 22.10 2.71 -26.45
N GLN A 216 21.11 2.31 -25.68
CA GLN A 216 19.87 1.72 -26.19
C GLN A 216 19.02 2.75 -26.93
N GLU A 217 18.84 3.94 -26.36
CA GLU A 217 18.10 5.04 -27.00
C GLU A 217 18.76 5.51 -28.28
N CYS A 218 20.09 5.68 -28.28
CA CYS A 218 20.83 6.02 -29.49
C CYS A 218 20.65 4.96 -30.57
N ARG A 219 20.71 3.67 -30.24
CA ARG A 219 20.46 2.58 -31.22
C ARG A 219 19.01 2.61 -31.74
N ALA A 220 18.03 2.87 -30.90
CA ALA A 220 16.66 3.00 -31.34
C ALA A 220 16.47 4.17 -32.31
N LEU A 221 17.05 5.33 -32.00
CA LEU A 221 17.05 6.50 -32.88
C LEU A 221 17.76 6.24 -34.20
N ALA A 222 18.92 5.59 -34.19
CA ALA A 222 19.64 5.19 -35.40
C ALA A 222 18.81 4.25 -36.29
N ASN A 223 18.12 3.29 -35.70
CA ASN A 223 17.22 2.40 -36.44
C ASN A 223 16.02 3.15 -37.05
N ILE A 224 15.47 4.13 -36.35
CA ILE A 224 14.39 4.98 -36.90
C ILE A 224 14.94 5.82 -38.08
N ALA A 225 16.11 6.45 -37.90
CA ALA A 225 16.76 7.24 -38.97
C ALA A 225 17.03 6.39 -40.24
N ASN A 226 17.61 5.20 -40.10
CA ASN A 226 17.84 4.27 -41.21
C ASN A 226 16.52 3.83 -41.90
N ARG A 227 15.45 3.65 -41.15
CA ARG A 227 14.14 3.34 -41.75
C ARG A 227 13.54 4.51 -42.50
N LEU A 228 13.70 5.74 -42.00
CA LEU A 228 13.27 6.96 -42.70
C LEU A 228 14.09 7.19 -43.99
N GLU A 229 15.37 6.97 -43.92
CA GLU A 229 16.25 7.05 -45.11
C GLU A 229 15.87 6.02 -46.19
N GLY A 230 15.58 4.79 -45.78
CA GLY A 230 15.07 3.74 -46.68
C GLY A 230 13.71 4.09 -47.32
N LEU A 231 12.83 4.75 -46.57
CA LEU A 231 11.55 5.24 -47.09
C LEU A 231 11.73 6.43 -48.02
N ALA A 232 12.61 7.38 -47.71
CA ALA A 232 12.91 8.52 -48.56
C ALA A 232 13.48 8.06 -49.89
N ASN A 233 14.48 7.16 -49.89
CA ASN A 233 15.07 6.59 -51.11
C ASN A 233 14.03 5.80 -51.94
N GLY A 234 13.08 5.13 -51.30
CA GLY A 234 11.97 4.44 -52.00
C GLY A 234 10.98 5.40 -52.66
N LEU A 235 10.78 6.61 -52.09
CA LEU A 235 9.95 7.64 -52.71
C LEU A 235 10.62 8.33 -53.90
N GLU A 236 11.94 8.55 -53.87
CA GLU A 236 12.65 9.09 -55.01
C GLU A 236 12.59 8.17 -56.24
N TYR A 237 12.56 6.85 -56.07
CA TYR A 237 12.38 5.89 -57.19
C TYR A 237 10.99 5.95 -57.82
N HIS A 238 9.96 6.39 -57.10
CA HIS A 238 8.59 6.52 -57.62
C HIS A 238 8.32 7.85 -58.31
N TYR A 239 9.16 8.86 -58.12
CA TYR A 239 9.03 10.15 -58.83
C TYR A 239 9.96 10.30 -60.04
N ALA A 240 10.88 9.36 -60.25
CA ALA A 240 11.82 9.36 -61.39
C ALA A 240 11.43 8.38 -62.51
N ALA A 241 10.28 7.72 -62.42
CA ALA A 241 9.66 6.87 -63.44
C ALA A 241 8.34 7.49 -63.93
#